data_85a1eb6b46ba7e3c2be59973557c4a15
#
_entry.id   85a1eb6b46ba7e3c2be59973557c4a15
#
_cell.length_a   1.000
_cell.length_b   1.000
_cell.length_c   1.000
_cell.angle_alpha   90.00
_cell.angle_beta   90.00
_cell.angle_gamma   90.00
#
_symmetry.space_group_name_H-M   'P 1'
#
loop_
_entity.id
_entity.type
_entity.pdbx_description
1 polymer ?
#
loop_
_entity_poly.entity_id
_entity_poly.type
_entity_poly.pdbx_seq_one_letter_code
_entity_poly.pdbx_strand_id
1 'polypeptide(L)'
;EDNRSVADFLLKSCKDYNEGAYYYDLDFAISDAYLELASKGALYAPHEHSNCIYSATLLINYQEGHSPLKFRRNVAGSYYPVMQFPNKDYTAFNMTEATVPMKEGDLIIYPSSMTHGYEGNPYDDRVSMTVNFIPDK
;
A
#
# COMPACT_ATOMS: atom_id res chain seq x y z
N GLU A 1 15.42 -18.29 13.53
CA GLU A 1 15.72 -17.70 12.22
C GLU A 1 15.92 -16.20 12.37
N ASP A 2 16.92 -15.72 11.69
CA ASP A 2 17.36 -14.35 11.80
C ASP A 2 16.44 -13.41 11.00
N ASN A 3 15.71 -12.52 11.68
CA ASN A 3 14.83 -11.55 11.05
C ASN A 3 15.55 -10.52 10.14
N ARG A 4 16.88 -10.53 10.13
CA ARG A 4 17.68 -9.65 9.28
C ARG A 4 17.43 -9.89 7.81
N SER A 5 17.23 -11.14 7.38
CA SER A 5 16.99 -11.46 5.97
C SER A 5 15.69 -10.86 5.44
N VAL A 6 14.66 -10.79 6.26
CA VAL A 6 13.37 -10.16 5.90
C VAL A 6 13.54 -8.64 5.84
N ALA A 7 14.18 -8.04 6.84
CA ALA A 7 14.45 -6.61 6.86
C ALA A 7 15.31 -6.19 5.65
N ASP A 8 16.35 -6.94 5.34
CA ASP A 8 17.20 -6.68 4.17
C ASP A 8 16.43 -6.75 2.86
N PHE A 9 15.56 -7.73 2.72
CA PHE A 9 14.67 -7.85 1.55
C PHE A 9 13.74 -6.64 1.42
N LEU A 10 13.12 -6.23 2.51
CA LEU A 10 12.21 -5.08 2.53
C LEU A 10 12.93 -3.77 2.20
N LEU A 11 14.11 -3.55 2.78
CA LEU A 11 14.92 -2.36 2.51
C LEU A 11 15.42 -2.33 1.06
N LYS A 12 15.86 -3.47 0.53
CA LYS A 12 16.25 -3.57 -0.88
C LYS A 12 15.08 -3.28 -1.80
N SER A 13 13.90 -3.83 -1.49
CA SER A 13 12.68 -3.60 -2.29
C SER A 13 12.27 -2.12 -2.25
N CYS A 14 12.37 -1.47 -1.10
CA CYS A 14 12.12 -0.05 -0.96
C CYS A 14 13.09 0.79 -1.80
N LYS A 15 14.37 0.45 -1.78
CA LYS A 15 15.39 1.13 -2.58
C LYS A 15 15.12 0.96 -4.08
N ASP A 16 14.81 -0.25 -4.52
CA ASP A 16 14.47 -0.54 -5.92
C ASP A 16 13.22 0.25 -6.37
N TYR A 17 12.22 0.34 -5.50
CA TYR A 17 11.03 1.14 -5.76
C TYR A 17 11.35 2.62 -5.89
N ASN A 18 12.15 3.17 -4.99
CA ASN A 18 12.56 4.57 -5.06
C ASN A 18 13.32 4.86 -6.36
N GLU A 19 14.25 4.00 -6.73
CA GLU A 19 15.04 4.17 -7.96
C GLU A 19 14.19 4.08 -9.22
N GLY A 20 13.15 3.26 -9.22
CA GLY A 20 12.23 3.09 -10.35
C GLY A 20 11.12 4.11 -10.44
N ALA A 21 10.77 4.78 -9.35
CA ALA A 21 9.60 5.66 -9.28
C ALA A 21 9.98 7.13 -9.07
N TYR A 22 10.55 7.46 -7.93
CA TYR A 22 10.81 8.85 -7.53
C TYR A 22 12.26 9.28 -7.71
N TYR A 23 13.17 8.32 -7.65
CA TYR A 23 14.61 8.54 -7.86
C TYR A 23 15.22 9.59 -6.92
N TYR A 24 14.79 9.62 -5.66
CA TYR A 24 15.38 10.47 -4.65
C TYR A 24 16.75 9.93 -4.23
N ASP A 25 17.68 10.83 -3.94
CA ASP A 25 19.02 10.48 -3.41
C ASP A 25 18.91 10.25 -1.90
N LEU A 26 18.39 9.08 -1.53
CA LEU A 26 18.09 8.70 -0.15
C LEU A 26 18.43 7.23 0.10
N ASP A 27 18.94 6.96 1.29
CA ASP A 27 18.87 5.64 1.90
C ASP A 27 17.63 5.54 2.79
N PHE A 28 17.24 4.33 3.16
CA PHE A 28 16.00 4.08 3.88
C PHE A 28 16.23 3.22 5.12
N ALA A 29 15.43 3.48 6.13
CA ALA A 29 15.28 2.65 7.31
C ALA A 29 13.81 2.29 7.52
N ILE A 30 13.58 1.17 8.19
CA ILE A 30 12.24 0.78 8.63
C ILE A 30 11.92 1.54 9.91
N SER A 31 10.85 2.32 9.91
CA SER A 31 10.41 3.03 11.11
C SER A 31 9.56 2.13 12.01
N ASP A 32 8.66 1.37 11.39
CA ASP A 32 7.78 0.43 12.08
C ASP A 32 7.26 -0.63 11.12
N ALA A 33 6.87 -1.75 11.69
CA ALA A 33 6.23 -2.85 10.98
C ALA A 33 5.20 -3.51 11.91
N TYR A 34 4.06 -3.89 11.37
CA TYR A 34 3.02 -4.57 12.15
C TYR A 34 2.23 -5.56 11.31
N LEU A 35 1.67 -6.55 11.97
CA LEU A 35 0.80 -7.54 11.35
C LEU A 35 -0.65 -7.11 11.49
N GLU A 36 -1.42 -7.34 10.44
CA GLU A 36 -2.86 -7.17 10.43
C GLU A 36 -3.52 -8.53 10.19
N LEU A 37 -4.42 -8.90 11.10
CA LEU A 37 -5.24 -10.09 11.00
C LEU A 37 -6.69 -9.66 10.76
N ALA A 38 -7.24 -10.02 9.60
CA ALA A 38 -8.58 -9.64 9.24
C ALA A 38 -9.50 -10.86 9.26
N SER A 39 -10.52 -10.80 10.11
CA SER A 39 -11.60 -11.76 10.17
C SER A 39 -12.63 -11.52 9.07
N LYS A 40 -13.55 -12.45 8.91
CA LYS A 40 -14.72 -12.26 8.04
C LYS A 40 -15.50 -11.01 8.45
N GLY A 41 -15.79 -10.17 7.48
CA GLY A 41 -16.49 -8.90 7.69
C GLY A 41 -15.60 -7.73 8.09
N ALA A 42 -14.32 -7.97 8.38
CA ALA A 42 -13.38 -6.88 8.69
C ALA A 42 -13.20 -5.98 7.47
N LEU A 43 -13.10 -4.69 7.75
CA LEU A 43 -12.76 -3.68 6.75
C LEU A 43 -11.62 -2.82 7.27
N TYR A 44 -10.88 -2.25 6.37
CA TYR A 44 -9.86 -1.28 6.70
C TYR A 44 -10.19 0.02 5.97
N ALA A 45 -10.69 0.99 6.72
CA ALA A 45 -11.13 2.27 6.14
C ALA A 45 -10.00 2.92 5.35
N PRO A 46 -10.30 3.63 4.26
CA PRO A 46 -9.29 4.36 3.50
C PRO A 46 -8.52 5.32 4.41
N HIS A 47 -7.19 5.24 4.36
CA HIS A 47 -6.30 6.02 5.21
C HIS A 47 -4.96 6.23 4.53
N GLU A 48 -4.18 7.15 5.06
CA GLU A 48 -2.80 7.42 4.72
C GLU A 48 -1.91 7.17 5.93
N HIS A 49 -0.62 6.96 5.69
CA HIS A 49 0.36 6.87 6.76
C HIS A 49 1.09 8.19 6.92
N SER A 50 1.34 8.58 8.16
CA SER A 50 2.10 9.77 8.51
C SER A 50 3.48 9.40 9.05
N ASN A 51 4.40 10.37 9.06
CA ASN A 51 5.77 10.23 9.56
C ASN A 51 6.60 9.16 8.84
N CYS A 52 6.29 8.92 7.58
CA CYS A 52 7.06 8.04 6.71
C CYS A 52 6.93 8.49 5.25
N ILE A 53 7.82 8.04 4.39
CA ILE A 53 7.80 8.42 2.97
C ILE A 53 7.16 7.35 2.10
N TYR A 54 7.51 6.08 2.33
CA TYR A 54 6.94 4.94 1.64
C TYR A 54 6.37 3.95 2.63
N SER A 55 5.38 3.22 2.18
CA SER A 55 4.78 2.12 2.92
C SER A 55 4.73 0.87 2.04
N ALA A 56 4.68 -0.28 2.65
CA ALA A 56 4.58 -1.55 1.95
C ALA A 56 3.57 -2.47 2.64
N THR A 57 2.89 -3.28 1.84
CA THR A 57 2.03 -4.34 2.33
C THR A 57 2.50 -5.67 1.75
N LEU A 58 2.81 -6.62 2.61
CA LEU A 58 3.15 -8.00 2.27
C LEU A 58 1.96 -8.89 2.62
N LEU A 59 1.46 -9.65 1.65
CA LEU A 59 0.39 -10.62 1.89
C LEU A 59 0.99 -11.92 2.41
N ILE A 60 0.76 -12.23 3.69
CA ILE A 60 1.31 -13.41 4.36
C ILE A 60 0.39 -14.60 4.21
N ASN A 61 -0.91 -14.42 4.49
CA ASN A 61 -1.94 -15.43 4.25
C ASN A 61 -3.08 -14.78 3.47
N TYR A 62 -3.16 -15.11 2.20
CA TYR A 62 -4.11 -14.51 1.28
C TYR A 62 -4.58 -15.54 0.27
N GLN A 63 -5.90 -15.72 0.18
CA GLN A 63 -6.55 -16.65 -0.72
C GLN A 63 -7.42 -15.91 -1.71
N GLU A 64 -7.72 -16.55 -2.82
CA GLU A 64 -8.71 -16.04 -3.74
C GLU A 64 -10.03 -15.78 -3.01
N GLY A 65 -10.57 -14.58 -3.19
CA GLY A 65 -11.77 -14.13 -2.50
C GLY A 65 -11.51 -13.27 -1.26
N HIS A 66 -10.30 -13.27 -0.69
CA HIS A 66 -9.96 -12.27 0.32
C HIS A 66 -10.00 -10.87 -0.28
N SER A 67 -10.30 -9.87 0.55
CA SER A 67 -10.43 -8.48 0.10
C SER A 67 -9.11 -7.96 -0.45
N PRO A 68 -9.06 -7.51 -1.71
CA PRO A 68 -7.85 -6.91 -2.28
C PRO A 68 -7.62 -5.51 -1.74
N LEU A 69 -6.36 -5.10 -1.75
CA LEU A 69 -5.98 -3.74 -1.39
C LEU A 69 -6.43 -2.77 -2.49
N LYS A 70 -7.14 -1.74 -2.09
CA LYS A 70 -7.66 -0.70 -2.99
C LYS A 70 -6.93 0.61 -2.73
N PHE A 71 -6.47 1.23 -3.79
CA PHE A 71 -5.82 2.54 -3.75
C PHE A 71 -6.74 3.60 -4.34
N ARG A 72 -6.69 4.78 -3.76
CA ARG A 72 -7.47 5.93 -4.19
C ARG A 72 -6.54 7.11 -4.39
N ARG A 73 -6.70 7.81 -5.51
CA ARG A 73 -5.97 9.05 -5.74
C ARG A 73 -6.44 10.09 -4.72
N ASN A 74 -5.49 10.64 -3.99
CA ASN A 74 -5.79 11.70 -3.05
C ASN A 74 -5.97 13.02 -3.83
N VAL A 75 -7.20 13.51 -3.84
CA VAL A 75 -7.56 14.85 -4.36
C VAL A 75 -7.81 15.83 -3.23
N ALA A 76 -7.48 15.45 -1.99
CA ALA A 76 -7.62 16.30 -0.83
C ALA A 76 -6.74 17.56 -0.96
N GLY A 77 -7.25 18.67 -0.48
CA GLY A 77 -6.59 19.98 -0.61
C GLY A 77 -7.16 20.84 -1.73
N SER A 78 -8.03 20.29 -2.58
CA SER A 78 -8.81 21.10 -3.50
C SER A 78 -10.02 21.68 -2.79
N TYR A 79 -10.00 22.97 -2.55
CA TYR A 79 -11.14 23.70 -2.01
C TYR A 79 -12.15 24.13 -3.10
N TYR A 80 -11.87 23.78 -4.34
CA TYR A 80 -12.70 24.12 -5.49
C TYR A 80 -13.55 22.91 -5.91
N PRO A 81 -14.79 23.14 -6.34
CA PRO A 81 -15.59 22.09 -6.94
C PRO A 81 -14.86 21.48 -8.14
N VAL A 82 -14.75 20.17 -8.16
CA VAL A 82 -14.17 19.45 -9.29
C VAL A 82 -15.29 19.00 -10.20
N MET A 83 -15.21 19.37 -11.47
CA MET A 83 -16.15 18.86 -12.47
C MET A 83 -15.83 17.39 -12.75
N GLN A 84 -16.86 16.57 -12.70
CA GLN A 84 -16.77 15.14 -12.99
C GLN A 84 -17.38 14.85 -14.37
N PHE A 85 -16.68 14.02 -15.13
CA PHE A 85 -17.13 13.61 -16.46
C PHE A 85 -17.20 12.08 -16.53
N PRO A 86 -18.18 11.51 -17.26
CA PRO A 86 -18.17 10.08 -17.52
C PRO A 86 -16.99 9.72 -18.42
N ASN A 87 -16.26 8.68 -18.05
CA ASN A 87 -15.14 8.18 -18.82
C ASN A 87 -15.61 7.23 -19.92
N LYS A 88 -15.02 7.31 -21.10
CA LYS A 88 -15.23 6.28 -22.13
C LYS A 88 -14.47 5.00 -21.78
N ASP A 89 -13.31 5.15 -21.16
CA ASP A 89 -12.48 4.07 -20.65
C ASP A 89 -11.56 4.63 -19.58
N TYR A 90 -10.95 3.74 -18.79
CA TYR A 90 -10.04 4.14 -17.73
C TYR A 90 -8.61 4.27 -18.26
N THR A 91 -7.94 5.32 -17.84
CA THR A 91 -6.53 5.59 -18.13
C THR A 91 -5.80 5.92 -16.82
N ALA A 92 -4.47 5.97 -16.87
CA ALA A 92 -3.68 6.40 -15.72
C ALA A 92 -3.99 7.85 -15.28
N PHE A 93 -4.55 8.65 -16.16
CA PHE A 93 -4.85 10.06 -15.89
C PHE A 93 -6.26 10.31 -15.34
N ASN A 94 -7.24 9.51 -15.73
CA ASN A 94 -8.63 9.68 -15.30
C ASN A 94 -9.06 8.70 -14.21
N MET A 95 -8.24 7.70 -13.89
CA MET A 95 -8.53 6.72 -12.84
C MET A 95 -8.39 7.35 -11.46
N THR A 96 -9.45 7.23 -10.64
CA THR A 96 -9.46 7.74 -9.26
C THR A 96 -9.27 6.64 -8.22
N GLU A 97 -9.60 5.42 -8.57
CA GLU A 97 -9.42 4.24 -7.73
C GLU A 97 -8.79 3.11 -8.53
N ALA A 98 -7.98 2.30 -7.88
CA ALA A 98 -7.41 1.09 -8.45
C ALA A 98 -7.38 -0.03 -7.42
N THR A 99 -7.79 -1.21 -7.84
CA THR A 99 -7.59 -2.45 -7.09
C THR A 99 -6.44 -3.19 -7.73
N VAL A 100 -5.40 -3.47 -6.94
CA VAL A 100 -4.21 -4.15 -7.44
C VAL A 100 -4.42 -5.66 -7.35
N PRO A 101 -4.31 -6.40 -8.46
CA PRO A 101 -4.33 -7.86 -8.39
C PRO A 101 -3.12 -8.35 -7.58
N MET A 102 -3.38 -9.10 -6.53
CA MET A 102 -2.36 -9.60 -5.61
C MET A 102 -2.59 -11.07 -5.30
N LYS A 103 -1.53 -11.74 -4.94
CA LYS A 103 -1.56 -13.13 -4.45
C LYS A 103 -0.70 -13.23 -3.19
N GLU A 104 -0.85 -14.34 -2.48
CA GLU A 104 -0.03 -14.63 -1.30
C GLU A 104 1.46 -14.53 -1.62
N GLY A 105 2.21 -13.88 -0.75
CA GLY A 105 3.63 -13.63 -0.91
C GLY A 105 3.97 -12.35 -1.68
N ASP A 106 3.00 -11.67 -2.28
CA ASP A 106 3.24 -10.42 -2.99
C ASP A 106 3.52 -9.28 -2.01
N LEU A 107 4.49 -8.45 -2.37
CA LEU A 107 4.80 -7.19 -1.72
C LEU A 107 4.42 -6.04 -2.65
N ILE A 108 3.63 -5.12 -2.15
CA ILE A 108 3.34 -3.87 -2.86
C ILE A 108 3.89 -2.70 -2.07
N ILE A 109 4.58 -1.79 -2.76
CA ILE A 109 5.14 -0.58 -2.16
C ILE A 109 4.45 0.63 -2.79
N TYR A 110 4.13 1.61 -1.96
CA TYR A 110 3.39 2.80 -2.38
C TYR A 110 3.81 4.01 -1.56
N PRO A 111 3.58 5.23 -2.08
CA PRO A 111 3.79 6.43 -1.28
C PRO A 111 2.91 6.39 -0.03
N SER A 112 3.46 6.73 1.13
CA SER A 112 2.70 6.71 2.38
C SER A 112 1.50 7.67 2.36
N SER A 113 1.55 8.70 1.54
CA SER A 113 0.46 9.67 1.34
C SER A 113 -0.68 9.14 0.46
N MET A 114 -0.51 7.99 -0.18
CA MET A 114 -1.56 7.42 -1.03
C MET A 114 -2.64 6.78 -0.18
N THR A 115 -3.88 7.20 -0.38
CA THR A 115 -5.03 6.64 0.33
C THR A 115 -5.24 5.19 -0.09
N HIS A 116 -5.34 4.29 0.89
CA HIS A 116 -5.52 2.88 0.64
C HIS A 116 -6.32 2.22 1.77
N GLY A 117 -6.85 1.06 1.48
CA GLY A 117 -7.64 0.25 2.41
C GLY A 117 -8.26 -0.94 1.69
N TYR A 118 -9.15 -1.64 2.38
CA TYR A 118 -9.95 -2.70 1.77
C TYR A 118 -11.36 -2.72 2.37
N GLU A 119 -12.30 -3.14 1.56
CA GLU A 119 -13.71 -3.28 1.96
C GLU A 119 -13.95 -4.63 2.63
N GLY A 120 -15.15 -4.85 3.11
CA GLY A 120 -15.52 -6.02 3.91
C GLY A 120 -14.94 -7.33 3.42
N ASN A 121 -14.06 -7.90 4.22
CA ASN A 121 -13.36 -9.13 3.91
C ASN A 121 -14.34 -10.32 4.02
N PRO A 122 -14.54 -11.14 2.96
CA PRO A 122 -15.55 -12.18 2.98
C PRO A 122 -15.15 -13.45 3.74
N TYR A 123 -13.86 -13.65 4.03
CA TYR A 123 -13.34 -14.86 4.65
C TYR A 123 -12.40 -14.54 5.81
N ASP A 124 -12.31 -15.46 6.77
CA ASP A 124 -11.35 -15.36 7.89
C ASP A 124 -9.89 -15.52 7.41
N ASP A 125 -8.96 -15.21 8.32
CA ASP A 125 -7.53 -15.48 8.18
C ASP A 125 -6.80 -14.73 7.07
N ARG A 126 -7.27 -13.55 6.71
CA ARG A 126 -6.47 -12.65 5.88
C ARG A 126 -5.39 -12.01 6.73
N VAL A 127 -4.14 -12.34 6.46
CA VAL A 127 -2.98 -11.83 7.21
C VAL A 127 -2.08 -11.05 6.27
N SER A 128 -1.78 -9.83 6.65
CA SER A 128 -0.82 -8.97 5.97
C SER A 128 0.14 -8.32 6.94
N MET A 129 1.29 -7.91 6.44
CA MET A 129 2.25 -7.10 7.20
C MET A 129 2.39 -5.75 6.53
N THR A 130 2.24 -4.71 7.31
CA THR A 130 2.49 -3.33 6.87
C THR A 130 3.83 -2.87 7.40
N VAL A 131 4.61 -2.25 6.52
CA VAL A 131 5.95 -1.73 6.84
C VAL A 131 6.01 -0.28 6.40
N ASN A 132 6.56 0.58 7.23
CA ASN A 132 6.76 1.99 6.92
C ASN A 132 8.25 2.31 6.86
N PHE A 133 8.63 3.12 5.87
CA PHE A 133 10.01 3.51 5.62
C PHE A 133 10.21 5.00 5.79
N ILE A 134 11.34 5.34 6.38
CA ILE A 134 11.80 6.73 6.55
C ILE A 134 13.17 6.90 5.87
N PRO A 135 13.53 8.13 5.51
CA PRO A 135 14.89 8.41 5.09
C PRO A 135 15.90 8.06 6.20
N ASP A 136 16.96 7.41 5.82
CA ASP A 136 18.10 7.15 6.70
C ASP A 136 19.24 8.11 6.35
N LYS A 137 19.87 8.67 7.37
CA LYS A 137 20.94 9.65 7.17
C LYS A 137 22.30 8.99 6.96
#